data_aff610f7d17a0f41418ca66856889c38
#
_entry.id   aff610f7d17a0f41418ca66856889c38
#
_cell.length_a   1.000
_cell.length_b   1.000
_cell.length_c   1.000
_cell.angle_alpha   90.00
_cell.angle_beta   90.00
_cell.angle_gamma   90.00
#
_symmetry.space_group_name_H-M   'P 1'
#
loop_
_entity.id
_entity.type
_entity.pdbx_description
1 polymer ?
#
loop_
_entity_poly.entity_id
_entity_poly.type
_entity_poly.pdbx_seq_one_letter_code
_entity_poly.pdbx_strand_id
1 'polypeptide(L)'
;MKRLDLDVKVRYYTRHNKNYQGDSPIMVRLYVQGERASLGQAGYSVRPCYLVNNKVVASAPKSEEINQALQDIECRIQLLAEQLNARGTLSLFHLRDALSPSRPTDYTLVGVYRVLLNESAEQYRVGNITSATLRWHNYQMTLLQGYLRYQYGKDDLPLSSVQKDELSTYELYLKGEKNYTHNTAIKVLRFLKKAMERAVEDELLMRVPFPKVVLRTQPTDRGFLDDADLERLRLVELTNPKLLLVRDAFLFSCYTGLSYADISRLVRDNIISMHGQSWVVLRRKKTGVLSTIPLMSVAVHILTPYLAQATSTECRIFPLCTNPYVNQQLKEIQRLSGVQRILTYHLARHTFATLALTKGVSLDTVGSVLGHSCLSTTRIYARVLPMKVSEEMRYLDNRLQEECVTN
;
A
#
# COMPACT_ATOMS: atom_id res chain seq x y z
N MET A 1 -46.38 3.00 33.06
CA MET A 1 -45.03 3.23 32.46
C MET A 1 -45.23 3.67 31.00
N LYS A 2 -44.85 4.90 30.64
CA LYS A 2 -44.83 5.34 29.22
C LYS A 2 -43.80 4.48 28.49
N ARG A 3 -44.24 3.70 27.47
CA ARG A 3 -43.30 3.08 26.52
C ARG A 3 -42.51 4.22 25.90
N LEU A 4 -41.20 4.23 26.12
CA LEU A 4 -40.27 5.05 25.32
C LEU A 4 -40.43 4.60 23.87
N ASP A 5 -40.80 5.54 23.00
CA ASP A 5 -40.95 5.30 21.57
C ASP A 5 -39.52 5.16 20.99
N LEU A 6 -38.93 3.94 21.15
CA LEU A 6 -37.68 3.61 20.56
C LEU A 6 -37.92 3.46 19.06
N ASP A 7 -37.34 4.29 18.23
CA ASP A 7 -37.45 4.17 16.76
C ASP A 7 -36.76 2.88 16.26
N VAL A 8 -37.32 1.73 16.70
CA VAL A 8 -36.90 0.39 16.33
C VAL A 8 -38.11 -0.31 15.69
N LYS A 9 -37.94 -0.69 14.41
CA LYS A 9 -38.99 -1.36 13.61
C LYS A 9 -38.44 -2.64 12.99
N VAL A 10 -39.26 -3.69 13.04
CA VAL A 10 -38.96 -4.98 12.39
C VAL A 10 -39.87 -5.16 11.19
N ARG A 11 -39.31 -5.58 10.05
CA ARG A 11 -40.07 -5.95 8.86
C ARG A 11 -39.74 -7.34 8.41
N TYR A 12 -40.77 -8.10 8.12
CA TYR A 12 -40.65 -9.43 7.50
C TYR A 12 -40.96 -9.31 6.00
N TYR A 13 -40.18 -9.99 5.18
CA TYR A 13 -40.35 -10.00 3.74
C TYR A 13 -39.85 -11.31 3.14
N THR A 14 -40.30 -11.65 1.93
CA THR A 14 -39.81 -12.80 1.15
C THR A 14 -38.89 -12.32 0.03
N ARG A 15 -37.93 -13.16 -0.38
CA ARG A 15 -37.01 -12.84 -1.50
C ARG A 15 -37.70 -12.80 -2.86
N HIS A 16 -38.75 -13.61 -3.02
CA HIS A 16 -39.53 -13.69 -4.24
C HIS A 16 -40.75 -12.77 -4.17
N ASN A 17 -41.25 -12.37 -5.34
CA ASN A 17 -42.45 -11.54 -5.44
C ASN A 17 -43.73 -12.34 -5.14
N LYS A 18 -44.87 -11.65 -4.99
CA LYS A 18 -46.17 -12.26 -4.63
C LYS A 18 -46.68 -13.30 -5.66
N ASN A 19 -46.19 -13.27 -6.89
CA ASN A 19 -46.61 -14.20 -7.98
C ASN A 19 -45.84 -15.52 -7.96
N TYR A 20 -44.79 -15.66 -7.11
CA TYR A 20 -44.07 -16.91 -6.99
C TYR A 20 -44.90 -17.97 -6.27
N GLN A 21 -45.10 -19.11 -6.92
CA GLN A 21 -45.96 -20.18 -6.40
C GLN A 21 -45.30 -21.16 -5.43
N GLY A 22 -43.97 -21.12 -5.31
CA GLY A 22 -43.20 -21.92 -4.34
C GLY A 22 -43.05 -21.23 -2.98
N ASP A 23 -42.58 -21.98 -2.00
CA ASP A 23 -42.25 -21.45 -0.71
C ASP A 23 -40.96 -20.63 -0.77
N SER A 24 -40.94 -19.47 -0.15
CA SER A 24 -39.80 -18.55 -0.04
C SER A 24 -39.50 -18.30 1.43
N PRO A 25 -38.21 -18.29 1.83
CA PRO A 25 -37.86 -18.02 3.21
C PRO A 25 -38.30 -16.62 3.65
N ILE A 26 -38.84 -16.54 4.86
CA ILE A 26 -39.17 -15.27 5.51
C ILE A 26 -37.87 -14.65 6.00
N MET A 27 -37.57 -13.44 5.50
CA MET A 27 -36.41 -12.64 5.85
C MET A 27 -36.79 -11.59 6.88
N VAL A 28 -35.87 -11.30 7.81
CA VAL A 28 -36.02 -10.28 8.84
C VAL A 28 -35.21 -9.06 8.49
N ARG A 29 -35.82 -7.87 8.50
CA ARG A 29 -35.17 -6.58 8.33
C ARG A 29 -35.43 -5.69 9.55
N LEU A 30 -34.36 -5.17 10.09
CA LEU A 30 -34.37 -4.29 11.25
C LEU A 30 -34.16 -2.84 10.81
N TYR A 31 -34.89 -1.92 11.41
CA TYR A 31 -34.72 -0.47 11.28
C TYR A 31 -34.49 0.12 12.67
N VAL A 32 -33.48 0.94 12.82
CA VAL A 32 -33.13 1.66 14.05
C VAL A 32 -32.68 3.06 13.68
N GLN A 33 -33.37 4.08 14.20
CA GLN A 33 -33.00 5.49 13.98
C GLN A 33 -32.75 5.85 12.49
N GLY A 34 -33.61 5.33 11.59
CA GLY A 34 -33.50 5.57 10.15
C GLY A 34 -32.49 4.69 9.39
N GLU A 35 -31.59 3.96 10.08
CA GLU A 35 -30.71 2.96 9.48
C GLU A 35 -31.41 1.61 9.34
N ARG A 36 -30.97 0.76 8.39
CA ARG A 36 -31.55 -0.57 8.16
C ARG A 36 -30.49 -1.67 7.98
N ALA A 37 -30.77 -2.87 8.50
CA ALA A 37 -29.96 -4.07 8.25
C ALA A 37 -30.86 -5.30 8.06
N SER A 38 -30.35 -6.30 7.33
CA SER A 38 -30.98 -7.63 7.27
C SER A 38 -30.40 -8.51 8.38
N LEU A 39 -31.28 -9.18 9.12
CA LEU A 39 -30.89 -10.16 10.16
C LEU A 39 -30.83 -11.59 9.62
N GLY A 40 -31.11 -11.81 8.33
CA GLY A 40 -31.16 -13.14 7.74
C GLY A 40 -32.56 -13.74 7.70
N GLN A 41 -32.65 -15.06 7.80
CA GLN A 41 -33.92 -15.80 7.71
C GLN A 41 -34.54 -15.97 9.10
N ALA A 42 -35.90 -15.90 9.17
CA ALA A 42 -36.65 -16.14 10.39
C ALA A 42 -36.77 -17.64 10.76
N GLY A 43 -36.20 -18.54 9.96
CA GLY A 43 -36.31 -19.99 10.15
C GLY A 43 -37.52 -20.65 9.52
N TYR A 44 -38.40 -19.89 8.88
CA TYR A 44 -39.62 -20.37 8.22
C TYR A 44 -39.69 -19.95 6.77
N SER A 45 -40.41 -20.73 5.95
CA SER A 45 -40.69 -20.42 4.54
C SER A 45 -42.18 -20.46 4.28
N VAL A 46 -42.70 -19.55 3.48
CA VAL A 46 -44.11 -19.45 3.09
C VAL A 46 -44.22 -19.00 1.63
N ARG A 47 -45.34 -19.26 0.99
CA ARG A 47 -45.63 -18.62 -0.30
C ARG A 47 -45.69 -17.10 -0.11
N PRO A 48 -45.06 -16.30 -0.98
CA PRO A 48 -44.99 -14.86 -0.81
C PRO A 48 -46.34 -14.16 -0.71
N CYS A 49 -47.39 -14.72 -1.30
CA CYS A 49 -48.75 -14.18 -1.22
C CYS A 49 -49.38 -14.31 0.18
N TYR A 50 -48.86 -15.22 1.02
CA TYR A 50 -49.37 -15.40 2.39
C TYR A 50 -48.74 -14.44 3.42
N LEU A 51 -47.65 -13.75 3.07
CA LEU A 51 -47.04 -12.75 3.97
C LEU A 51 -47.60 -11.35 3.67
N VAL A 52 -48.48 -10.86 4.53
CA VAL A 52 -49.18 -9.58 4.40
C VAL A 52 -49.01 -8.77 5.70
N ASN A 53 -48.58 -7.54 5.57
CA ASN A 53 -48.44 -6.57 6.70
C ASN A 53 -47.67 -7.16 7.90
N ASN A 54 -46.49 -7.79 7.66
CA ASN A 54 -45.63 -8.42 8.66
C ASN A 54 -46.24 -9.69 9.34
N LYS A 55 -47.35 -10.23 8.82
CA LYS A 55 -47.98 -11.44 9.37
C LYS A 55 -48.30 -12.43 8.28
N VAL A 56 -48.30 -13.69 8.62
CA VAL A 56 -48.75 -14.77 7.76
C VAL A 56 -50.24 -14.93 7.89
N VAL A 57 -50.99 -14.90 6.79
CA VAL A 57 -52.47 -15.00 6.77
C VAL A 57 -52.93 -16.36 7.30
N ALA A 58 -54.11 -16.37 7.95
CA ALA A 58 -54.67 -17.59 8.59
C ALA A 58 -54.92 -18.75 7.61
N SER A 59 -55.05 -18.48 6.29
CA SER A 59 -55.20 -19.51 5.26
C SER A 59 -53.89 -20.25 4.91
N ALA A 60 -52.75 -19.80 5.41
CA ALA A 60 -51.48 -20.48 5.17
C ALA A 60 -51.24 -21.67 6.11
N PRO A 61 -50.62 -22.75 5.66
CA PRO A 61 -50.22 -23.84 6.53
C PRO A 61 -49.35 -23.36 7.69
N LYS A 62 -49.65 -23.82 8.91
CA LYS A 62 -48.86 -23.48 10.13
C LYS A 62 -48.82 -21.97 10.44
N SER A 63 -49.82 -21.19 10.02
CA SER A 63 -49.84 -19.74 10.17
C SER A 63 -49.74 -19.29 11.65
N GLU A 64 -50.38 -19.99 12.58
CA GLU A 64 -50.33 -19.66 14.02
C GLU A 64 -48.91 -19.87 14.58
N GLU A 65 -48.30 -21.03 14.30
CA GLU A 65 -46.93 -21.35 14.74
C GLU A 65 -45.94 -20.32 14.21
N ILE A 66 -46.04 -20.01 12.90
CA ILE A 66 -45.13 -19.04 12.26
C ILE A 66 -45.33 -17.64 12.85
N ASN A 67 -46.59 -17.19 13.01
CA ASN A 67 -46.88 -15.86 13.56
C ASN A 67 -46.40 -15.75 15.02
N GLN A 68 -46.52 -16.80 15.83
CA GLN A 68 -46.01 -16.83 17.18
C GLN A 68 -44.46 -16.67 17.17
N ALA A 69 -43.76 -17.43 16.32
CA ALA A 69 -42.32 -17.32 16.19
C ALA A 69 -41.84 -15.93 15.72
N LEU A 70 -42.57 -15.31 14.78
CA LEU A 70 -42.26 -13.95 14.34
C LEU A 70 -42.47 -12.93 15.48
N GLN A 71 -43.53 -13.11 16.30
CA GLN A 71 -43.78 -12.29 17.47
C GLN A 71 -42.70 -12.44 18.54
N ASP A 72 -42.24 -13.66 18.78
CA ASP A 72 -41.13 -13.96 19.72
C ASP A 72 -39.84 -13.27 19.29
N ILE A 73 -39.51 -13.29 17.97
CA ILE A 73 -38.38 -12.56 17.40
C ILE A 73 -38.54 -11.04 17.68
N GLU A 74 -39.72 -10.47 17.43
CA GLU A 74 -39.98 -9.05 17.65
C GLU A 74 -39.85 -8.67 19.12
N CYS A 75 -40.43 -9.46 20.03
CA CYS A 75 -40.31 -9.25 21.49
C CYS A 75 -38.83 -9.30 21.95
N ARG A 76 -38.05 -10.25 21.43
CA ARG A 76 -36.62 -10.34 21.75
C ARG A 76 -35.85 -9.14 21.28
N ILE A 77 -36.13 -8.64 20.06
CA ILE A 77 -35.51 -7.44 19.50
C ILE A 77 -35.83 -6.21 20.35
N GLN A 78 -37.10 -6.04 20.75
CA GLN A 78 -37.53 -4.92 21.60
C GLN A 78 -36.88 -4.93 22.97
N LEU A 79 -36.82 -6.09 23.63
CA LEU A 79 -36.17 -6.25 24.94
C LEU A 79 -34.68 -5.87 24.89
N LEU A 80 -33.97 -6.33 23.87
CA LEU A 80 -32.57 -5.99 23.67
C LEU A 80 -32.35 -4.51 23.33
N ALA A 81 -33.26 -3.92 22.54
CA ALA A 81 -33.23 -2.49 22.25
C ALA A 81 -33.43 -1.64 23.52
N GLU A 82 -34.36 -2.00 24.40
CA GLU A 82 -34.57 -1.34 25.69
C GLU A 82 -33.28 -1.45 26.57
N GLN A 83 -32.68 -2.61 26.66
CA GLN A 83 -31.41 -2.81 27.41
C GLN A 83 -30.27 -1.97 26.88
N LEU A 84 -30.11 -1.90 25.56
CA LEU A 84 -29.06 -1.10 24.91
C LEU A 84 -29.34 0.41 25.07
N ASN A 85 -30.61 0.83 24.98
CA ASN A 85 -31.00 2.20 25.20
C ASN A 85 -30.77 2.66 26.66
N ALA A 86 -31.05 1.80 27.62
CA ALA A 86 -30.76 2.06 29.03
C ALA A 86 -29.25 2.26 29.32
N ARG A 87 -28.40 1.65 28.50
CA ARG A 87 -26.94 1.83 28.54
C ARG A 87 -26.42 2.99 27.67
N GLY A 88 -27.31 3.71 26.96
CA GLY A 88 -26.95 4.79 26.05
C GLY A 88 -26.20 4.32 24.78
N THR A 89 -26.28 3.03 24.46
CA THR A 89 -25.52 2.40 23.35
C THR A 89 -26.44 1.85 22.25
N LEU A 90 -27.72 2.26 22.22
CA LEU A 90 -28.64 1.79 21.18
C LEU A 90 -28.20 2.27 19.80
N SER A 91 -27.84 1.33 18.96
CA SER A 91 -27.58 1.52 17.53
C SER A 91 -27.96 0.26 16.78
N LEU A 92 -28.15 0.37 15.46
CA LEU A 92 -28.43 -0.78 14.60
C LEU A 92 -27.32 -1.84 14.72
N PHE A 93 -26.06 -1.41 14.86
CA PHE A 93 -24.93 -2.29 15.05
C PHE A 93 -25.03 -3.10 16.35
N HIS A 94 -25.16 -2.44 17.50
CA HIS A 94 -25.20 -3.15 18.80
C HIS A 94 -26.43 -4.06 18.92
N LEU A 95 -27.55 -3.66 18.34
CA LEU A 95 -28.75 -4.49 18.37
C LEU A 95 -28.63 -5.73 17.46
N ARG A 96 -28.03 -5.57 16.26
CA ARG A 96 -27.75 -6.70 15.37
C ARG A 96 -26.74 -7.67 15.98
N ASP A 97 -25.71 -7.17 16.63
CA ASP A 97 -24.68 -7.98 17.30
C ASP A 97 -25.28 -8.79 18.44
N ALA A 98 -26.11 -8.18 19.30
CA ALA A 98 -26.80 -8.84 20.39
C ALA A 98 -27.80 -9.94 19.92
N LEU A 99 -28.35 -9.80 18.71
CA LEU A 99 -29.30 -10.76 18.12
C LEU A 99 -28.63 -11.94 17.42
N SER A 100 -27.33 -11.90 17.16
CA SER A 100 -26.58 -12.95 16.46
C SER A 100 -25.65 -13.72 17.43
N PRO A 101 -26.18 -14.65 18.25
CA PRO A 101 -25.40 -15.32 19.29
C PRO A 101 -24.32 -16.28 18.76
N SER A 102 -24.25 -16.50 17.45
CA SER A 102 -23.29 -17.40 16.81
C SER A 102 -22.05 -16.67 16.26
N ARG A 103 -21.97 -15.35 16.39
CA ARG A 103 -20.71 -14.62 16.13
C ARG A 103 -20.03 -14.36 17.49
N PRO A 104 -18.76 -14.76 17.68
CA PRO A 104 -18.04 -14.37 18.87
C PRO A 104 -18.14 -12.85 19.02
N THR A 105 -18.58 -12.37 20.17
CA THR A 105 -18.71 -10.94 20.52
C THR A 105 -17.36 -10.20 20.53
N ASP A 106 -16.28 -10.87 20.19
CA ASP A 106 -14.91 -10.41 20.31
C ASP A 106 -14.18 -10.32 18.98
N TYR A 107 -14.82 -9.73 17.97
CA TYR A 107 -14.01 -9.28 16.83
C TYR A 107 -13.12 -8.15 17.28
N THR A 108 -11.82 -8.45 17.30
CA THR A 108 -10.83 -7.55 17.83
C THR A 108 -9.97 -6.98 16.71
N LEU A 109 -9.34 -5.84 16.98
CA LEU A 109 -8.43 -5.21 16.06
C LEU A 109 -7.23 -6.11 15.71
N VAL A 110 -6.67 -6.80 16.73
CA VAL A 110 -5.59 -7.79 16.53
C VAL A 110 -6.09 -8.99 15.72
N GLY A 111 -7.34 -9.42 15.91
CA GLY A 111 -7.96 -10.47 15.12
C GLY A 111 -7.98 -10.15 13.61
N VAL A 112 -8.41 -8.95 13.23
CA VAL A 112 -8.41 -8.50 11.82
C VAL A 112 -6.99 -8.38 11.28
N TYR A 113 -6.04 -7.88 12.07
CA TYR A 113 -4.64 -7.86 11.65
C TYR A 113 -4.11 -9.27 11.37
N ARG A 114 -4.46 -10.28 12.19
CA ARG A 114 -4.07 -11.68 11.92
C ARG A 114 -4.62 -12.20 10.60
N VAL A 115 -5.86 -11.87 10.26
CA VAL A 115 -6.43 -12.23 8.95
C VAL A 115 -5.59 -11.65 7.82
N LEU A 116 -5.28 -10.34 7.85
CA LEU A 116 -4.44 -9.68 6.83
C LEU A 116 -3.02 -10.25 6.77
N LEU A 117 -2.45 -10.66 7.90
CA LEU A 117 -1.13 -11.27 7.95
C LEU A 117 -1.12 -12.68 7.36
N ASN A 118 -2.15 -13.48 7.61
CA ASN A 118 -2.31 -14.79 7.00
C ASN A 118 -2.46 -14.68 5.48
N GLU A 119 -3.27 -13.75 5.00
CA GLU A 119 -3.35 -13.45 3.56
C GLU A 119 -2.00 -13.04 2.98
N SER A 120 -1.25 -12.20 3.70
CA SER A 120 0.08 -11.79 3.25
C SER A 120 1.05 -12.97 3.20
N ALA A 121 0.95 -13.93 4.13
CA ALA A 121 1.74 -15.15 4.11
C ALA A 121 1.40 -16.02 2.88
N GLU A 122 0.11 -16.15 2.54
CA GLU A 122 -0.33 -16.86 1.34
C GLU A 122 0.16 -16.16 0.06
N GLN A 123 0.06 -14.81 -0.01
CA GLN A 123 0.58 -14.04 -1.13
C GLN A 123 2.10 -14.21 -1.31
N TYR A 124 2.83 -14.35 -0.20
CA TYR A 124 4.25 -14.65 -0.25
C TYR A 124 4.52 -16.08 -0.76
N ARG A 125 3.74 -17.07 -0.32
CA ARG A 125 3.88 -18.46 -0.75
C ARG A 125 3.70 -18.62 -2.25
N VAL A 126 2.77 -17.88 -2.85
CA VAL A 126 2.53 -17.89 -4.31
C VAL A 126 3.42 -16.90 -5.08
N GLY A 127 4.35 -16.22 -4.41
CA GLY A 127 5.32 -15.33 -5.06
C GLY A 127 4.81 -13.93 -5.44
N ASN A 128 3.59 -13.56 -5.03
CA ASN A 128 3.01 -12.25 -5.35
C ASN A 128 3.64 -11.09 -4.56
N ILE A 129 4.18 -11.38 -3.38
CA ILE A 129 4.90 -10.39 -2.56
C ILE A 129 6.29 -10.90 -2.17
N THR A 130 7.18 -9.97 -1.84
CA THR A 130 8.56 -10.31 -1.42
C THR A 130 8.63 -10.63 0.09
N SER A 131 9.70 -11.35 0.50
CA SER A 131 9.98 -11.60 1.92
C SER A 131 10.13 -10.30 2.73
N ALA A 132 10.63 -9.22 2.11
CA ALA A 132 10.73 -7.92 2.76
C ALA A 132 9.35 -7.30 3.01
N THR A 133 8.40 -7.45 2.08
CA THR A 133 7.01 -7.01 2.24
C THR A 133 6.32 -7.80 3.36
N LEU A 134 6.49 -9.14 3.36
CA LEU A 134 5.93 -9.97 4.42
C LEU A 134 6.47 -9.59 5.81
N ARG A 135 7.80 -9.41 5.94
CA ARG A 135 8.40 -8.93 7.21
C ARG A 135 7.84 -7.59 7.64
N TRP A 136 7.64 -6.65 6.69
CA TRP A 136 7.04 -5.36 6.99
C TRP A 136 5.60 -5.51 7.48
N HIS A 137 4.78 -6.36 6.85
CA HIS A 137 3.41 -6.63 7.30
C HIS A 137 3.40 -7.25 8.70
N ASN A 138 4.24 -8.26 8.98
CA ASN A 138 4.34 -8.85 10.31
C ASN A 138 4.74 -7.81 11.38
N TYR A 139 5.63 -6.89 11.03
CA TYR A 139 6.04 -5.82 11.94
C TYR A 139 4.88 -4.85 12.28
N GLN A 140 3.85 -4.74 11.41
CA GLN A 140 2.66 -3.95 11.73
C GLN A 140 1.93 -4.46 12.98
N MET A 141 1.89 -5.78 13.20
CA MET A 141 1.34 -6.35 14.42
C MET A 141 2.09 -5.90 15.67
N THR A 142 3.42 -5.95 15.64
CA THR A 142 4.26 -5.49 16.75
C THR A 142 4.04 -4.01 17.07
N LEU A 143 3.91 -3.18 16.02
CA LEU A 143 3.64 -1.74 16.18
C LEU A 143 2.25 -1.50 16.77
N LEU A 144 1.23 -2.20 16.27
CA LEU A 144 -0.13 -2.10 16.80
C LEU A 144 -0.18 -2.50 18.28
N GLN A 145 0.36 -3.65 18.65
CA GLN A 145 0.36 -4.12 20.04
C GLN A 145 1.12 -3.14 20.95
N GLY A 146 2.25 -2.60 20.49
CA GLY A 146 2.99 -1.57 21.21
C GLY A 146 2.15 -0.30 21.44
N TYR A 147 1.37 0.12 20.45
CA TYR A 147 0.45 1.24 20.55
C TYR A 147 -0.70 0.96 21.52
N LEU A 148 -1.34 -0.21 21.41
CA LEU A 148 -2.47 -0.58 22.28
C LEU A 148 -2.05 -0.65 23.76
N ARG A 149 -0.86 -1.17 24.05
CA ARG A 149 -0.30 -1.15 25.41
C ARG A 149 -0.01 0.27 25.92
N TYR A 150 0.54 1.11 25.06
CA TYR A 150 0.84 2.50 25.40
C TYR A 150 -0.42 3.32 25.66
N GLN A 151 -1.41 3.23 24.76
CA GLN A 151 -2.61 4.07 24.81
C GLN A 151 -3.68 3.54 25.78
N TYR A 152 -3.85 2.20 25.86
CA TYR A 152 -4.95 1.57 26.56
C TYR A 152 -4.53 0.61 27.69
N GLY A 153 -3.24 0.32 27.84
CA GLY A 153 -2.74 -0.69 28.77
C GLY A 153 -3.20 -2.12 28.42
N LYS A 154 -3.58 -2.39 27.17
CA LYS A 154 -4.15 -3.65 26.71
C LYS A 154 -3.38 -4.19 25.50
N ASP A 155 -3.44 -5.52 25.31
CA ASP A 155 -2.82 -6.18 24.15
C ASP A 155 -3.72 -6.19 22.91
N ASP A 156 -5.02 -5.93 23.09
CA ASP A 156 -6.03 -5.96 22.04
C ASP A 156 -7.17 -4.99 22.34
N LEU A 157 -7.96 -4.65 21.32
CA LEU A 157 -9.08 -3.73 21.41
C LEU A 157 -10.28 -4.30 20.61
N PRO A 158 -11.51 -4.32 21.18
CA PRO A 158 -12.71 -4.62 20.41
C PRO A 158 -12.88 -3.66 19.24
N LEU A 159 -13.27 -4.17 18.05
CA LEU A 159 -13.46 -3.31 16.86
C LEU A 159 -14.47 -2.18 17.09
N SER A 160 -15.49 -2.42 17.91
CA SER A 160 -16.49 -1.42 18.28
C SER A 160 -15.94 -0.25 19.10
N SER A 161 -14.77 -0.44 19.72
CA SER A 161 -14.11 0.60 20.53
C SER A 161 -13.17 1.49 19.70
N VAL A 162 -12.90 1.16 18.43
CA VAL A 162 -12.03 1.97 17.55
C VAL A 162 -12.73 3.26 17.20
N GLN A 163 -12.20 4.39 17.67
CA GLN A 163 -12.79 5.72 17.53
C GLN A 163 -12.29 6.43 16.26
N LYS A 164 -12.98 7.53 15.92
CA LYS A 164 -12.66 8.35 14.74
C LYS A 164 -11.25 8.97 14.80
N ASP A 165 -10.79 9.28 15.98
CA ASP A 165 -9.47 9.90 16.27
C ASP A 165 -8.33 8.90 16.40
N GLU A 166 -8.62 7.59 16.34
CA GLU A 166 -7.63 6.51 16.46
C GLU A 166 -6.43 6.69 15.53
N LEU A 167 -6.66 7.13 14.29
CA LEU A 167 -5.56 7.39 13.35
C LEU A 167 -4.64 8.52 13.86
N SER A 168 -5.20 9.55 14.48
CA SER A 168 -4.45 10.71 14.99
C SER A 168 -3.64 10.34 16.23
N THR A 169 -4.23 9.61 17.16
CA THR A 169 -3.57 9.13 18.38
C THR A 169 -2.45 8.13 18.04
N TYR A 170 -2.70 7.24 17.09
CA TYR A 170 -1.66 6.32 16.63
C TYR A 170 -0.53 7.06 15.90
N GLU A 171 -0.84 8.08 15.08
CA GLU A 171 0.19 8.93 14.45
C GLU A 171 1.08 9.63 15.49
N LEU A 172 0.49 10.17 16.56
CA LEU A 172 1.23 10.80 17.66
C LEU A 172 2.17 9.81 18.35
N TYR A 173 1.70 8.60 18.66
CA TYR A 173 2.54 7.53 19.19
C TYR A 173 3.70 7.17 18.25
N LEU A 174 3.43 6.99 16.95
CA LEU A 174 4.47 6.64 15.97
C LEU A 174 5.54 7.73 15.83
N LYS A 175 5.15 9.00 15.89
CA LYS A 175 6.08 10.13 15.80
C LYS A 175 6.78 10.43 17.13
N GLY A 176 6.05 10.41 18.24
CA GLY A 176 6.58 10.72 19.57
C GLY A 176 7.42 9.58 20.13
N GLU A 177 6.82 8.41 20.33
CA GLU A 177 7.49 7.30 21.02
C GLU A 177 8.42 6.48 20.09
N LYS A 178 8.07 6.34 18.81
CA LYS A 178 8.86 5.56 17.84
C LYS A 178 9.79 6.43 16.99
N ASN A 179 9.73 7.75 17.10
CA ASN A 179 10.53 8.71 16.32
C ASN A 179 10.43 8.45 14.80
N TYR A 180 9.25 8.05 14.32
CA TYR A 180 9.05 7.78 12.89
C TYR A 180 8.87 9.08 12.11
N THR A 181 9.50 9.11 10.93
CA THR A 181 9.23 10.18 9.97
C THR A 181 7.76 10.13 9.53
N HIS A 182 7.21 11.26 9.10
CA HIS A 182 5.83 11.36 8.61
C HIS A 182 5.50 10.26 7.59
N ASN A 183 6.34 10.06 6.59
CA ASN A 183 6.10 9.07 5.54
C ASN A 183 6.09 7.62 6.06
N THR A 184 6.88 7.32 7.10
CA THR A 184 6.87 6.00 7.75
C THR A 184 5.60 5.81 8.56
N ALA A 185 5.20 6.81 9.34
CA ALA A 185 3.95 6.79 10.09
C ALA A 185 2.73 6.59 9.16
N ILE A 186 2.66 7.35 8.06
CA ILE A 186 1.58 7.21 7.06
C ILE A 186 1.48 5.78 6.49
N LYS A 187 2.60 5.09 6.28
CA LYS A 187 2.57 3.69 5.82
C LYS A 187 1.96 2.75 6.86
N VAL A 188 2.24 2.98 8.14
CA VAL A 188 1.64 2.22 9.25
C VAL A 188 0.15 2.50 9.34
N LEU A 189 -0.25 3.76 9.32
CA LEU A 189 -1.66 4.17 9.38
C LEU A 189 -2.49 3.64 8.20
N ARG A 190 -1.90 3.53 7.01
CA ARG A 190 -2.55 2.89 5.86
C ARG A 190 -2.85 1.42 6.11
N PHE A 191 -2.01 0.72 6.87
CA PHE A 191 -2.27 -0.67 7.22
C PHE A 191 -3.43 -0.78 8.23
N LEU A 192 -3.52 0.11 9.23
CA LEU A 192 -4.67 0.21 10.11
C LEU A 192 -5.96 0.51 9.33
N LYS A 193 -5.91 1.48 8.40
CA LYS A 193 -7.06 1.80 7.55
C LYS A 193 -7.51 0.59 6.73
N LYS A 194 -6.56 -0.14 6.11
CA LYS A 194 -6.84 -1.39 5.39
C LYS A 194 -7.49 -2.44 6.29
N ALA A 195 -7.05 -2.55 7.55
CA ALA A 195 -7.67 -3.46 8.51
C ALA A 195 -9.14 -3.10 8.80
N MET A 196 -9.44 -1.80 8.93
CA MET A 196 -10.83 -1.35 9.12
C MET A 196 -11.70 -1.55 7.86
N GLU A 197 -11.13 -1.32 6.66
CA GLU A 197 -11.80 -1.60 5.39
C GLU A 197 -12.11 -3.09 5.28
N ARG A 198 -11.17 -3.96 5.63
CA ARG A 198 -11.39 -5.41 5.67
C ARG A 198 -12.45 -5.83 6.69
N ALA A 199 -12.47 -5.22 7.86
CA ALA A 199 -13.51 -5.48 8.86
C ALA A 199 -14.91 -5.13 8.36
N VAL A 200 -15.04 -4.12 7.48
CA VAL A 200 -16.30 -3.80 6.81
C VAL A 200 -16.63 -4.80 5.70
N GLU A 201 -15.66 -5.20 4.89
CA GLU A 201 -15.84 -6.25 3.86
C GLU A 201 -16.30 -7.58 4.46
N ASP A 202 -15.73 -7.96 5.61
CA ASP A 202 -16.11 -9.17 6.35
C ASP A 202 -17.40 -8.99 7.19
N GLU A 203 -18.10 -7.86 7.04
CA GLU A 203 -19.32 -7.50 7.78
C GLU A 203 -19.14 -7.44 9.32
N LEU A 204 -17.91 -7.26 9.82
CA LEU A 204 -17.60 -7.10 11.24
C LEU A 204 -17.84 -5.67 11.73
N LEU A 205 -17.78 -4.70 10.83
CA LEU A 205 -18.15 -3.30 11.04
C LEU A 205 -19.12 -2.86 9.96
N MET A 206 -20.04 -1.95 10.31
CA MET A 206 -20.96 -1.35 9.33
C MET A 206 -20.29 -0.33 8.43
N ARG A 207 -19.30 0.38 8.96
CA ARG A 207 -18.55 1.43 8.26
C ARG A 207 -17.16 1.60 8.87
N VAL A 208 -16.24 2.08 8.05
CA VAL A 208 -14.90 2.48 8.53
C VAL A 208 -15.06 3.68 9.50
N PRO A 209 -14.45 3.65 10.71
CA PRO A 209 -14.59 4.74 11.69
C PRO A 209 -14.09 6.10 11.18
N PHE A 210 -13.13 6.10 10.22
CA PHE A 210 -12.47 7.30 9.67
C PHE A 210 -12.52 7.37 8.12
N PRO A 211 -13.71 7.38 7.47
CA PRO A 211 -13.83 7.20 6.01
C PRO A 211 -13.24 8.36 5.19
N LYS A 212 -13.22 9.57 5.75
CA LYS A 212 -12.78 10.80 5.05
C LYS A 212 -11.29 11.12 5.21
N VAL A 213 -10.53 10.32 6.00
CA VAL A 213 -9.12 10.61 6.25
C VAL A 213 -8.28 10.19 5.05
N VAL A 214 -7.61 11.18 4.44
CA VAL A 214 -6.67 10.97 3.33
C VAL A 214 -5.25 10.96 3.86
N LEU A 215 -4.63 9.80 3.87
CA LEU A 215 -3.25 9.59 4.32
C LEU A 215 -2.27 9.90 3.18
N ARG A 216 -1.78 11.16 3.14
CA ARG A 216 -0.85 11.64 2.10
C ARG A 216 0.59 11.56 2.59
N THR A 217 1.48 11.06 1.74
CA THR A 217 2.93 11.14 1.96
C THR A 217 3.45 12.51 1.53
N GLN A 218 4.46 13.00 2.22
CA GLN A 218 5.18 14.21 1.82
C GLN A 218 6.27 13.84 0.80
N PRO A 219 6.49 14.70 -0.22
CA PRO A 219 7.63 14.54 -1.10
C PRO A 219 8.93 14.53 -0.31
N THR A 220 9.82 13.61 -0.63
CA THR A 220 11.15 13.54 -0.03
C THR A 220 12.17 13.93 -1.08
N ASP A 221 12.86 15.04 -0.86
CA ASP A 221 14.03 15.36 -1.68
C ASP A 221 15.19 14.45 -1.25
N ARG A 222 15.67 13.64 -2.18
CA ARG A 222 16.82 12.74 -1.96
C ARG A 222 18.10 13.29 -2.57
N GLY A 223 18.00 14.40 -3.28
CA GLY A 223 19.11 14.98 -4.03
C GLY A 223 19.58 14.11 -5.20
N PHE A 224 20.67 14.52 -5.80
CA PHE A 224 21.41 13.83 -6.85
C PHE A 224 22.87 14.30 -6.81
N LEU A 225 23.77 13.58 -7.44
CA LEU A 225 25.17 13.99 -7.60
C LEU A 225 25.32 14.84 -8.87
N ASP A 226 26.04 15.92 -8.76
CA ASP A 226 26.42 16.74 -9.90
C ASP A 226 27.69 16.18 -10.60
N ASP A 227 28.09 16.80 -11.71
CA ASP A 227 29.26 16.38 -12.48
C ASP A 227 30.55 16.44 -11.63
N ALA A 228 30.68 17.41 -10.71
CA ALA A 228 31.83 17.54 -9.83
C ALA A 228 31.86 16.44 -8.76
N ASP A 229 30.72 16.07 -8.19
CA ASP A 229 30.59 14.97 -7.25
C ASP A 229 30.96 13.62 -7.90
N LEU A 230 30.48 13.41 -9.13
CA LEU A 230 30.81 12.21 -9.91
C LEU A 230 32.31 12.12 -10.21
N GLU A 231 32.95 13.25 -10.55
CA GLU A 231 34.37 13.31 -10.78
C GLU A 231 35.20 13.05 -9.52
N ARG A 232 34.80 13.61 -8.34
CA ARG A 232 35.44 13.28 -7.05
C ARG A 232 35.36 11.79 -6.75
N LEU A 233 34.21 11.14 -7.00
CA LEU A 233 34.06 9.70 -6.80
C LEU A 233 34.91 8.89 -7.76
N ARG A 234 35.08 9.36 -9.00
CA ARG A 234 35.91 8.70 -10.00
C ARG A 234 37.40 8.76 -9.66
N LEU A 235 37.86 9.91 -9.15
CA LEU A 235 39.25 10.17 -8.86
C LEU A 235 39.71 9.75 -7.46
N VAL A 236 38.80 9.42 -6.55
CA VAL A 236 39.17 9.02 -5.19
C VAL A 236 40.08 7.80 -5.21
N GLU A 237 41.23 7.91 -4.55
CA GLU A 237 42.17 6.81 -4.39
C GLU A 237 41.67 5.84 -3.32
N LEU A 238 41.43 4.60 -3.72
CA LEU A 238 40.96 3.53 -2.85
C LEU A 238 41.90 2.35 -2.94
N THR A 239 42.53 1.96 -1.85
CA THR A 239 43.44 0.80 -1.78
C THR A 239 42.67 -0.49 -1.47
N ASN A 240 41.49 -0.40 -0.88
CA ASN A 240 40.66 -1.56 -0.53
C ASN A 240 39.84 -2.05 -1.75
N PRO A 241 40.07 -3.30 -2.24
CA PRO A 241 39.35 -3.85 -3.41
C PRO A 241 37.84 -3.86 -3.23
N LYS A 242 37.33 -4.01 -1.99
CA LYS A 242 35.87 -3.98 -1.71
C LYS A 242 35.28 -2.57 -1.90
N LEU A 243 36.04 -1.53 -1.50
CA LEU A 243 35.60 -0.15 -1.74
C LEU A 243 35.64 0.19 -3.22
N LEU A 244 36.68 -0.26 -3.95
CA LEU A 244 36.75 -0.10 -5.40
C LEU A 244 35.55 -0.72 -6.11
N LEU A 245 35.24 -1.98 -5.80
CA LEU A 245 34.07 -2.66 -6.36
C LEU A 245 32.76 -1.92 -6.09
N VAL A 246 32.57 -1.43 -4.85
CA VAL A 246 31.36 -0.70 -4.48
C VAL A 246 31.28 0.65 -5.19
N ARG A 247 32.39 1.40 -5.28
CA ARG A 247 32.48 2.67 -6.01
C ARG A 247 32.12 2.48 -7.49
N ASP A 248 32.75 1.51 -8.13
CA ASP A 248 32.57 1.29 -9.57
C ASP A 248 31.17 0.80 -9.89
N ALA A 249 30.61 -0.10 -9.10
CA ALA A 249 29.21 -0.53 -9.23
C ALA A 249 28.23 0.65 -9.00
N PHE A 250 28.53 1.54 -8.05
CA PHE A 250 27.74 2.73 -7.78
C PHE A 250 27.81 3.73 -8.96
N LEU A 251 29.02 4.03 -9.46
CA LEU A 251 29.22 4.88 -10.62
C LEU A 251 28.57 4.28 -11.88
N PHE A 252 28.71 2.98 -12.11
CA PHE A 252 28.00 2.30 -13.21
C PHE A 252 26.49 2.49 -13.11
N SER A 253 25.94 2.42 -11.90
CA SER A 253 24.51 2.71 -11.66
C SER A 253 24.16 4.19 -11.86
N CYS A 254 25.07 5.13 -11.62
CA CYS A 254 24.88 6.56 -11.94
C CYS A 254 24.78 6.80 -13.46
N TYR A 255 25.34 5.93 -14.28
CA TYR A 255 25.32 6.03 -15.75
C TYR A 255 24.34 5.08 -16.44
N THR A 256 23.69 4.17 -15.71
CA THR A 256 22.73 3.19 -16.28
C THR A 256 21.36 3.22 -15.63
N GLY A 257 21.21 3.89 -14.50
CA GLY A 257 19.97 3.90 -13.72
C GLY A 257 19.60 2.55 -13.09
N LEU A 258 20.54 1.57 -13.06
CA LEU A 258 20.30 0.27 -12.43
C LEU A 258 20.12 0.42 -10.92
N SER A 259 19.15 -0.31 -10.36
CA SER A 259 18.98 -0.39 -8.91
C SER A 259 19.99 -1.38 -8.30
N TYR A 260 20.22 -1.28 -6.98
CA TYR A 260 21.02 -2.29 -6.27
C TYR A 260 20.54 -3.72 -6.57
N ALA A 261 19.22 -3.93 -6.56
CA ALA A 261 18.66 -5.26 -6.80
C ALA A 261 18.91 -5.79 -8.21
N ASP A 262 19.11 -4.92 -9.19
CA ASP A 262 19.39 -5.30 -10.57
C ASP A 262 20.88 -5.50 -10.81
N ILE A 263 21.73 -4.56 -10.35
CA ILE A 263 23.18 -4.66 -10.55
C ILE A 263 23.80 -5.82 -9.77
N SER A 264 23.31 -6.14 -8.56
CA SER A 264 23.83 -7.25 -7.75
C SER A 264 23.60 -8.64 -8.36
N ARG A 265 22.81 -8.71 -9.43
CA ARG A 265 22.55 -9.95 -10.20
C ARG A 265 22.90 -9.83 -11.68
N LEU A 266 23.55 -8.73 -12.05
CA LEU A 266 23.99 -8.51 -13.43
C LEU A 266 25.05 -9.55 -13.80
N VAL A 267 24.78 -10.32 -14.85
CA VAL A 267 25.65 -11.36 -15.39
C VAL A 267 26.09 -11.03 -16.81
N ARG A 268 27.08 -11.76 -17.33
CA ARG A 268 27.63 -11.52 -18.66
C ARG A 268 26.56 -11.57 -19.76
N ASP A 269 25.62 -12.50 -19.69
CA ASP A 269 24.54 -12.65 -20.67
C ASP A 269 23.56 -11.46 -20.74
N ASN A 270 23.58 -10.61 -19.73
CA ASN A 270 22.82 -9.37 -19.77
C ASN A 270 23.50 -8.28 -20.62
N ILE A 271 24.75 -8.48 -21.03
CA ILE A 271 25.52 -7.54 -21.86
C ILE A 271 25.49 -8.05 -23.28
N ILE A 272 24.80 -7.34 -24.16
CA ILE A 272 24.69 -7.71 -25.57
C ILE A 272 25.22 -6.58 -26.46
N SER A 273 25.70 -6.92 -27.64
CA SER A 273 26.10 -5.96 -28.66
C SER A 273 24.99 -5.82 -29.69
N MET A 274 24.50 -4.61 -29.90
CA MET A 274 23.52 -4.26 -30.94
C MET A 274 23.99 -3.02 -31.67
N HIS A 275 24.00 -3.06 -33.01
CA HIS A 275 24.40 -1.94 -33.87
C HIS A 275 25.79 -1.33 -33.50
N GLY A 276 26.75 -2.17 -33.10
CA GLY A 276 28.08 -1.71 -32.71
C GLY A 276 28.17 -1.06 -31.32
N GLN A 277 27.08 -1.04 -30.54
CA GLN A 277 27.02 -0.50 -29.19
C GLN A 277 26.72 -1.61 -28.18
N SER A 278 27.31 -1.53 -26.99
CA SER A 278 27.01 -2.44 -25.88
C SER A 278 25.73 -2.00 -25.17
N TRP A 279 24.89 -2.97 -24.81
CA TRP A 279 23.61 -2.77 -24.13
C TRP A 279 23.49 -3.67 -22.92
N VAL A 280 22.83 -3.18 -21.88
CA VAL A 280 22.33 -4.02 -20.77
C VAL A 280 20.88 -4.38 -21.06
N VAL A 281 20.58 -5.68 -21.11
CA VAL A 281 19.22 -6.18 -21.28
C VAL A 281 18.87 -7.07 -20.10
N LEU A 282 17.90 -6.67 -19.30
CA LEU A 282 17.48 -7.46 -18.13
C LEU A 282 16.02 -7.15 -17.74
N ARG A 283 15.39 -8.12 -17.07
CA ARG A 283 14.11 -7.90 -16.40
C ARG A 283 14.34 -7.32 -15.01
N ARG A 284 13.70 -6.20 -14.69
CA ARG A 284 13.81 -5.54 -13.39
C ARG A 284 13.28 -6.45 -12.27
N LYS A 285 14.06 -6.65 -11.20
CA LYS A 285 13.68 -7.53 -10.08
C LYS A 285 12.39 -7.11 -9.40
N LYS A 286 12.14 -5.81 -9.29
CA LYS A 286 10.99 -5.29 -8.55
C LYS A 286 9.69 -5.30 -9.36
N THR A 287 9.76 -5.07 -10.66
CA THR A 287 8.59 -4.82 -11.52
C THR A 287 8.40 -5.87 -12.61
N GLY A 288 9.39 -6.74 -12.86
CA GLY A 288 9.39 -7.69 -13.97
C GLY A 288 9.53 -7.05 -15.36
N VAL A 289 9.53 -5.71 -15.44
CA VAL A 289 9.63 -4.97 -16.71
C VAL A 289 10.98 -5.22 -17.36
N LEU A 290 10.98 -5.52 -18.67
CA LEU A 290 12.20 -5.60 -19.48
C LEU A 290 12.77 -4.18 -19.61
N SER A 291 14.05 -4.03 -19.27
CA SER A 291 14.82 -2.79 -19.47
C SER A 291 15.94 -3.06 -20.46
N THR A 292 16.02 -2.24 -21.48
CA THR A 292 17.07 -2.24 -22.50
C THR A 292 17.79 -0.91 -22.42
N ILE A 293 19.05 -0.94 -21.99
CA ILE A 293 19.84 0.24 -21.62
C ILE A 293 21.08 0.32 -22.50
N PRO A 294 21.18 1.29 -23.39
CA PRO A 294 22.41 1.52 -24.15
C PRO A 294 23.52 1.99 -23.20
N LEU A 295 24.70 1.40 -23.31
CA LEU A 295 25.84 1.79 -22.48
C LEU A 295 26.58 2.98 -23.10
N MET A 296 26.71 4.04 -22.32
CA MET A 296 27.59 5.16 -22.63
C MET A 296 29.05 4.74 -22.49
N SER A 297 29.99 5.37 -23.19
CA SER A 297 31.43 5.07 -23.15
C SER A 297 31.99 5.02 -21.73
N VAL A 298 31.56 5.93 -20.85
CA VAL A 298 31.95 5.94 -19.42
C VAL A 298 31.49 4.66 -18.71
N ALA A 299 30.28 4.20 -18.96
CA ALA A 299 29.77 2.97 -18.36
C ALA A 299 30.51 1.73 -18.90
N VAL A 300 30.83 1.70 -20.19
CA VAL A 300 31.66 0.62 -20.81
C VAL A 300 33.03 0.60 -20.18
N HIS A 301 33.67 1.76 -19.99
CA HIS A 301 35.00 1.82 -19.35
C HIS A 301 34.99 1.25 -17.93
N ILE A 302 33.98 1.57 -17.13
CA ILE A 302 33.83 0.99 -15.77
C ILE A 302 33.56 -0.51 -15.82
N LEU A 303 32.78 -0.98 -16.79
CA LEU A 303 32.36 -2.37 -16.92
C LEU A 303 33.47 -3.30 -17.35
N THR A 304 34.35 -2.85 -18.28
CA THR A 304 35.33 -3.68 -18.99
C THR A 304 36.24 -4.52 -18.06
N PRO A 305 36.84 -3.98 -16.99
CA PRO A 305 37.67 -4.76 -16.08
C PRO A 305 36.90 -5.90 -15.40
N TYR A 306 35.66 -5.66 -15.01
CA TYR A 306 34.82 -6.65 -14.34
C TYR A 306 34.27 -7.70 -15.30
N LEU A 307 33.98 -7.31 -16.53
CA LEU A 307 33.53 -8.23 -17.58
C LEU A 307 34.64 -9.19 -17.98
N ALA A 308 35.91 -8.76 -18.00
CA ALA A 308 37.06 -9.59 -18.24
C ALA A 308 37.29 -10.64 -17.14
N GLN A 309 36.94 -10.31 -15.89
CA GLN A 309 37.05 -11.23 -14.74
C GLN A 309 35.90 -12.24 -14.66
N ALA A 310 34.76 -11.96 -15.30
CA ALA A 310 33.59 -12.85 -15.30
C ALA A 310 33.83 -14.02 -16.27
N THR A 311 34.34 -15.13 -15.74
CA THR A 311 34.80 -16.30 -16.54
C THR A 311 33.66 -17.16 -17.08
N SER A 312 32.45 -17.07 -16.52
CA SER A 312 31.28 -17.81 -16.99
C SER A 312 30.09 -16.88 -17.22
N THR A 313 29.13 -17.35 -18.00
CA THR A 313 27.88 -16.62 -18.33
C THR A 313 27.04 -16.30 -17.10
N GLU A 314 27.06 -17.16 -16.08
CA GLU A 314 26.32 -16.99 -14.81
C GLU A 314 27.11 -16.19 -13.76
N CYS A 315 28.37 -15.88 -14.02
CA CYS A 315 29.18 -15.11 -13.08
C CYS A 315 28.67 -13.69 -12.95
N ARG A 316 28.48 -13.24 -11.72
CA ARG A 316 28.08 -11.86 -11.45
C ARG A 316 29.20 -10.90 -11.81
N ILE A 317 28.89 -9.90 -12.62
CA ILE A 317 29.88 -8.89 -13.03
C ILE A 317 30.34 -8.07 -11.83
N PHE A 318 29.38 -7.66 -10.97
CA PHE A 318 29.67 -6.98 -9.70
C PHE A 318 29.23 -7.88 -8.53
N PRO A 319 30.14 -8.66 -7.92
CA PRO A 319 29.81 -9.56 -6.80
C PRO A 319 29.60 -8.77 -5.49
N LEU A 320 28.56 -7.92 -5.46
CA LEU A 320 28.23 -7.09 -4.33
C LEU A 320 27.67 -7.90 -3.15
N CYS A 321 28.06 -7.52 -1.93
CA CYS A 321 27.49 -8.00 -0.68
C CYS A 321 26.05 -7.45 -0.52
N THR A 322 25.43 -7.63 0.68
CA THR A 322 24.07 -7.14 0.95
C THR A 322 23.95 -5.61 0.84
N ASN A 323 22.75 -5.12 0.50
CA ASN A 323 22.50 -3.68 0.35
C ASN A 323 22.87 -2.84 1.60
N PRO A 324 22.56 -3.27 2.85
CA PRO A 324 23.02 -2.55 4.03
C PRO A 324 24.55 -2.43 4.11
N TYR A 325 25.27 -3.50 3.81
CA TYR A 325 26.74 -3.49 3.78
C TYR A 325 27.27 -2.52 2.72
N VAL A 326 26.72 -2.59 1.48
CA VAL A 326 27.11 -1.67 0.40
C VAL A 326 26.86 -0.21 0.79
N ASN A 327 25.73 0.10 1.41
CA ASN A 327 25.45 1.46 1.91
C ASN A 327 26.41 1.89 3.02
N GLN A 328 26.89 0.97 3.84
CA GLN A 328 27.93 1.26 4.84
C GLN A 328 29.24 1.61 4.16
N GLN A 329 29.65 0.85 3.13
CA GLN A 329 30.88 1.13 2.36
C GLN A 329 30.77 2.47 1.60
N LEU A 330 29.59 2.81 1.07
CA LEU A 330 29.34 4.10 0.42
C LEU A 330 29.56 5.30 1.36
N LYS A 331 29.26 5.17 2.65
CA LYS A 331 29.59 6.23 3.63
C LYS A 331 31.09 6.44 3.79
N GLU A 332 31.86 5.37 3.75
CA GLU A 332 33.32 5.47 3.80
C GLU A 332 33.89 6.08 2.52
N ILE A 333 33.39 5.67 1.35
CA ILE A 333 33.73 6.29 0.08
C ILE A 333 33.37 7.77 0.07
N GLN A 334 32.19 8.15 0.61
CA GLN A 334 31.79 9.53 0.77
C GLN A 334 32.80 10.34 1.57
N ARG A 335 33.24 9.81 2.71
CA ARG A 335 34.23 10.46 3.59
C ARG A 335 35.56 10.66 2.84
N LEU A 336 36.05 9.65 2.12
CA LEU A 336 37.33 9.68 1.41
C LEU A 336 37.28 10.61 0.18
N SER A 337 36.16 10.65 -0.53
CA SER A 337 35.99 11.48 -1.74
C SER A 337 35.67 12.94 -1.46
N GLY A 338 35.29 13.28 -0.22
CA GLY A 338 34.87 14.64 0.15
C GLY A 338 33.51 15.07 -0.42
N VAL A 339 32.72 14.12 -0.95
CA VAL A 339 31.36 14.39 -1.41
C VAL A 339 30.47 14.72 -0.21
N GLN A 340 29.80 15.90 -0.27
CA GLN A 340 29.00 16.38 0.87
C GLN A 340 27.63 15.69 0.97
N ARG A 341 27.12 15.14 -0.14
CA ARG A 341 25.82 14.46 -0.15
C ARG A 341 25.91 13.07 0.47
N ILE A 342 24.87 12.68 1.21
CA ILE A 342 24.80 11.34 1.80
C ILE A 342 24.67 10.30 0.70
N LEU A 343 25.70 9.48 0.52
CA LEU A 343 25.69 8.42 -0.46
C LEU A 343 24.85 7.24 0.03
N THR A 344 23.81 6.92 -0.72
CA THR A 344 23.04 5.68 -0.63
C THR A 344 22.96 5.05 -2.02
N TYR A 345 22.85 3.73 -2.11
CA TYR A 345 22.85 3.10 -3.44
C TYR A 345 21.69 3.60 -4.33
N HIS A 346 20.56 3.99 -3.72
CA HIS A 346 19.43 4.52 -4.48
C HIS A 346 19.71 5.91 -5.07
N LEU A 347 20.65 6.69 -4.50
CA LEU A 347 21.06 7.99 -5.02
C LEU A 347 21.63 7.88 -6.45
N ALA A 348 22.32 6.78 -6.78
CA ALA A 348 22.85 6.55 -8.14
C ALA A 348 21.73 6.62 -9.19
N ARG A 349 20.59 6.01 -8.91
CA ARG A 349 19.44 6.03 -9.81
C ARG A 349 18.80 7.41 -9.94
N HIS A 350 18.75 8.18 -8.85
CA HIS A 350 18.32 9.59 -8.88
C HIS A 350 19.30 10.43 -9.70
N THR A 351 20.60 10.22 -9.51
CA THR A 351 21.67 10.87 -10.29
C THR A 351 21.53 10.60 -11.78
N PHE A 352 21.37 9.33 -12.19
CA PHE A 352 21.11 8.98 -13.59
C PHE A 352 19.92 9.75 -14.17
N ALA A 353 18.78 9.69 -13.46
CA ALA A 353 17.56 10.32 -13.96
C ALA A 353 17.71 11.83 -14.15
N THR A 354 18.29 12.50 -13.13
CA THR A 354 18.51 13.94 -13.19
C THR A 354 19.55 14.31 -14.25
N LEU A 355 20.69 13.60 -14.30
CA LEU A 355 21.74 13.82 -15.29
C LEU A 355 21.19 13.68 -16.71
N ALA A 356 20.46 12.60 -17.00
CA ALA A 356 19.89 12.36 -18.33
C ALA A 356 18.90 13.47 -18.73
N LEU A 357 18.01 13.86 -17.82
CA LEU A 357 17.06 14.95 -18.07
C LEU A 357 17.77 16.31 -18.27
N THR A 358 18.80 16.61 -17.48
CA THR A 358 19.62 17.85 -17.63
C THR A 358 20.34 17.89 -18.97
N LYS A 359 20.82 16.75 -19.46
CA LYS A 359 21.47 16.63 -20.76
C LYS A 359 20.48 16.48 -21.94
N GLY A 360 19.19 16.75 -21.74
CA GLY A 360 18.19 16.84 -22.80
C GLY A 360 17.48 15.53 -23.16
N VAL A 361 17.74 14.42 -22.47
CA VAL A 361 17.01 13.15 -22.68
C VAL A 361 15.54 13.33 -22.26
N SER A 362 14.61 12.84 -23.09
CA SER A 362 13.18 12.97 -22.79
C SER A 362 12.77 12.19 -21.53
N LEU A 363 11.70 12.67 -20.87
CA LEU A 363 11.14 12.03 -19.66
C LEU A 363 10.70 10.59 -19.93
N ASP A 364 10.14 10.34 -21.13
CA ASP A 364 9.71 9.00 -21.57
C ASP A 364 10.88 8.05 -21.73
N THR A 365 11.96 8.50 -22.35
CA THR A 365 13.19 7.71 -22.50
C THR A 365 13.79 7.37 -21.15
N VAL A 366 13.90 8.37 -20.25
CA VAL A 366 14.40 8.14 -18.89
C VAL A 366 13.49 7.17 -18.15
N GLY A 367 12.17 7.29 -18.26
CA GLY A 367 11.19 6.37 -17.68
C GLY A 367 11.38 4.94 -18.18
N SER A 368 11.56 4.76 -19.49
CA SER A 368 11.82 3.47 -20.14
C SER A 368 13.11 2.83 -19.62
N VAL A 369 14.24 3.55 -19.65
CA VAL A 369 15.54 3.10 -19.13
C VAL A 369 15.41 2.71 -17.66
N LEU A 370 14.72 3.48 -16.86
CA LEU A 370 14.49 3.18 -15.46
C LEU A 370 13.52 2.00 -15.25
N GLY A 371 12.75 1.59 -16.25
CA GLY A 371 11.72 0.55 -16.15
C GLY A 371 10.56 0.96 -15.26
N HIS A 372 10.12 2.23 -15.37
CA HIS A 372 8.92 2.71 -14.70
C HIS A 372 7.69 2.34 -15.52
N SER A 373 6.70 1.72 -14.88
CA SER A 373 5.41 1.39 -15.49
C SER A 373 4.48 2.60 -15.60
N CYS A 374 4.78 3.70 -14.88
CA CYS A 374 3.98 4.92 -14.86
C CYS A 374 4.90 6.16 -14.88
N LEU A 375 4.64 7.08 -15.79
CA LEU A 375 5.38 8.33 -15.95
C LEU A 375 5.33 9.25 -14.71
N SER A 376 4.29 9.14 -13.90
CA SER A 376 4.21 9.90 -12.64
C SER A 376 5.39 9.62 -11.71
N THR A 377 5.97 8.40 -11.78
CA THR A 377 7.17 8.02 -11.03
C THR A 377 8.42 8.75 -11.55
N THR A 378 8.49 9.03 -12.85
CA THR A 378 9.62 9.74 -13.47
C THR A 378 9.48 11.26 -13.31
N ARG A 379 8.25 11.78 -13.24
CA ARG A 379 7.98 13.23 -13.04
C ARG A 379 8.57 13.82 -11.78
N ILE A 380 8.88 13.01 -10.77
CA ILE A 380 9.56 13.49 -9.55
C ILE A 380 10.93 14.14 -9.87
N TYR A 381 11.60 13.67 -10.91
CA TYR A 381 12.90 14.21 -11.36
C TYR A 381 12.76 15.49 -12.18
N ALA A 382 11.66 15.66 -12.90
CA ALA A 382 11.40 16.86 -13.71
C ALA A 382 11.18 18.13 -12.85
N ARG A 383 10.77 17.98 -11.60
CA ARG A 383 10.58 19.11 -10.65
C ARG A 383 11.87 19.78 -10.21
N VAL A 384 13.03 19.19 -10.47
CA VAL A 384 14.34 19.61 -9.96
C VAL A 384 15.08 20.51 -10.97
N LEU A 385 14.49 20.84 -12.13
CA LEU A 385 15.20 21.46 -13.25
C LEU A 385 14.70 22.85 -13.67
N PRO A 386 14.79 23.91 -12.80
CA PRO A 386 14.58 25.29 -13.27
C PRO A 386 15.55 25.68 -14.41
N MET A 387 16.79 25.14 -14.39
CA MET A 387 17.78 25.39 -15.44
C MET A 387 17.34 24.88 -16.80
N LYS A 388 16.75 23.66 -16.86
CA LYS A 388 16.25 23.10 -18.13
C LYS A 388 15.12 23.94 -18.71
N VAL A 389 14.19 24.41 -17.87
CA VAL A 389 13.13 25.33 -18.30
C VAL A 389 13.74 26.61 -18.89
N SER A 390 14.75 27.15 -18.22
CA SER A 390 15.47 28.36 -18.73
C SER A 390 16.17 28.09 -20.06
N GLU A 391 16.80 26.94 -20.27
CA GLU A 391 17.47 26.55 -21.49
C GLU A 391 16.48 26.31 -22.63
N GLU A 392 15.40 25.59 -22.38
CA GLU A 392 14.33 25.34 -23.36
C GLU A 392 13.64 26.66 -23.78
N MET A 393 13.38 27.55 -22.83
CA MET A 393 12.80 28.87 -23.13
C MET A 393 13.79 29.77 -23.92
N ARG A 394 15.09 29.71 -23.64
CA ARG A 394 16.13 30.39 -24.39
C ARG A 394 16.25 29.85 -25.82
N TYR A 395 16.16 28.51 -25.98
CA TYR A 395 16.12 27.89 -27.30
C TYR A 395 14.89 28.33 -28.10
N LEU A 396 13.72 28.39 -27.47
CA LEU A 396 12.51 28.89 -28.09
C LEU A 396 12.66 30.36 -28.51
N ASP A 397 13.19 31.22 -27.64
CA ASP A 397 13.42 32.64 -27.90
C ASP A 397 14.34 32.83 -29.13
N ASN A 398 15.45 32.10 -29.19
CA ASN A 398 16.35 32.15 -30.35
C ASN A 398 15.66 31.76 -31.67
N ARG A 399 14.82 30.70 -31.63
CA ARG A 399 14.06 30.26 -32.82
C ARG A 399 13.05 31.32 -33.28
N LEU A 400 12.35 31.94 -32.35
CA LEU A 400 11.40 33.02 -32.67
C LEU A 400 12.11 34.26 -33.24
N GLN A 401 13.32 34.58 -32.76
CA GLN A 401 14.13 35.67 -33.30
C GLN A 401 14.62 35.37 -34.72
N GLU A 402 15.04 34.13 -35.00
CA GLU A 402 15.43 33.67 -36.34
C GLU A 402 14.26 33.78 -37.34
N GLU A 403 13.05 33.41 -36.93
CA GLU A 403 11.83 33.50 -37.76
C GLU A 403 11.40 34.95 -38.01
N CYS A 404 11.64 35.87 -37.06
CA CYS A 404 11.35 37.28 -37.21
C CYS A 404 12.36 38.03 -38.14
N VAL A 405 13.57 37.52 -38.33
CA VAL A 405 14.60 38.08 -39.17
C VAL A 405 14.48 37.60 -40.62
N THR A 406 13.79 36.50 -40.87
CA THR A 406 13.60 35.90 -42.20
C THR A 406 12.30 36.33 -42.91
N ASN A 407 11.47 37.15 -42.29
CA ASN A 407 10.30 37.85 -42.86
C ASN A 407 10.57 39.35 -42.97
#